data_a66209b58447b08f0fb7a75a704bf982
#
_entry.id   a66209b58447b08f0fb7a75a704bf982
#
_cell.length_a   1.000
_cell.length_b   1.000
_cell.length_c   1.000
_cell.angle_alpha   90.00
_cell.angle_beta   90.00
_cell.angle_gamma   90.00
#
_symmetry.space_group_name_H-M   'P 1'
#
loop_
_entity.id
_entity.type
_entity.pdbx_description
1 polymer ?
#
loop_
_entity_poly.entity_id
_entity_poly.type
_entity_poly.pdbx_seq_one_letter_code
_entity_poly.pdbx_strand_id
1 'polypeptide(L)'
;MLRIAATCLLAMFMSQPALAKHVFQCAGATVTIGVDATLPLRSTEGADVILSVEKGSRSTTLRYSNIDFIGGACDTDINGSPQIVYQAVCGGSGCFDLSNWGVINPDTLQVLLVPANDSLDAAKRLLGHPPVLAGEMMSVRREAHELGLPTP
;
A
#
# COMPACT_ATOMS: atom_id res chain seq x y z
N MET A 1 34.50 8.81 -50.98
CA MET A 1 33.13 8.29 -50.81
C MET A 1 33.03 7.71 -49.43
N LEU A 2 32.46 8.47 -48.50
CA LEU A 2 32.34 8.09 -47.07
C LEU A 2 30.89 7.62 -46.82
N ARG A 3 30.71 6.33 -46.51
CA ARG A 3 29.39 5.77 -46.18
C ARG A 3 29.17 5.87 -44.66
N ILE A 4 28.27 6.76 -44.27
CA ILE A 4 27.83 6.87 -42.88
C ILE A 4 26.71 5.84 -42.68
N ALA A 5 27.02 4.81 -41.88
CA ALA A 5 26.05 3.84 -41.44
C ALA A 5 25.30 4.43 -40.23
N ALA A 6 24.03 4.78 -40.44
CA ALA A 6 23.13 5.21 -39.35
C ALA A 6 22.62 3.99 -38.57
N THR A 7 23.12 3.79 -37.37
CA THR A 7 22.65 2.74 -36.46
C THR A 7 21.41 3.26 -35.72
N CYS A 8 20.23 2.82 -36.14
CA CYS A 8 18.97 3.05 -35.36
C CYS A 8 18.99 2.24 -34.07
N LEU A 9 19.20 2.91 -32.95
CA LEU A 9 18.96 2.34 -31.61
C LEU A 9 17.45 2.27 -31.38
N LEU A 10 16.87 1.07 -31.52
CA LEU A 10 15.48 0.82 -31.09
C LEU A 10 15.47 0.76 -29.56
N ALA A 11 15.02 1.85 -28.92
CA ALA A 11 14.73 1.84 -27.51
C ALA A 11 13.44 1.00 -27.28
N MET A 12 13.60 -0.23 -26.82
CA MET A 12 12.49 -1.03 -26.32
C MET A 12 11.99 -0.39 -25.02
N PHE A 13 10.92 0.39 -25.11
CA PHE A 13 10.12 0.75 -23.95
C PHE A 13 9.45 -0.53 -23.44
N MET A 14 10.02 -1.12 -22.39
CA MET A 14 9.34 -2.14 -21.62
C MET A 14 8.18 -1.44 -20.91
N SER A 15 6.97 -1.58 -21.44
CA SER A 15 5.74 -1.21 -20.76
C SER A 15 5.65 -2.07 -19.50
N GLN A 16 6.00 -1.51 -18.34
CA GLN A 16 5.70 -2.14 -17.08
C GLN A 16 4.16 -2.17 -16.95
N PRO A 17 3.56 -3.32 -16.62
CA PRO A 17 2.13 -3.36 -16.36
C PRO A 17 1.81 -2.32 -15.28
N ALA A 18 0.85 -1.44 -15.58
CA ALA A 18 0.36 -0.49 -14.61
C ALA A 18 -0.30 -1.27 -13.47
N LEU A 19 0.43 -1.49 -12.40
CA LEU A 19 -0.11 -2.03 -11.16
C LEU A 19 -1.14 -1.01 -10.66
N ALA A 20 -2.39 -1.44 -10.50
CA ALA A 20 -3.40 -0.65 -9.82
C ALA A 20 -2.87 -0.29 -8.43
N LYS A 21 -2.80 0.99 -8.13
CA LYS A 21 -2.09 1.49 -6.96
C LYS A 21 -2.86 2.62 -6.30
N HIS A 22 -2.98 2.52 -5.00
CA HIS A 22 -3.34 3.68 -4.18
C HIS A 22 -2.05 4.39 -3.76
N VAL A 23 -1.88 5.65 -4.18
CA VAL A 23 -0.66 6.43 -3.92
C VAL A 23 -1.02 7.74 -3.23
N PHE A 24 -0.31 8.06 -2.16
CA PHE A 24 -0.44 9.35 -1.48
C PHE A 24 0.91 9.82 -0.91
N GLN A 25 0.95 11.09 -0.49
CA GLN A 25 2.13 11.71 0.08
C GLN A 25 1.92 12.00 1.57
N CYS A 26 2.97 11.83 2.38
CA CYS A 26 2.97 12.20 3.79
C CYS A 26 4.35 12.72 4.20
N ALA A 27 4.46 14.01 4.53
CA ALA A 27 5.71 14.65 4.95
C ALA A 27 6.90 14.39 4.01
N GLY A 28 6.67 14.40 2.70
CA GLY A 28 7.68 14.15 1.68
C GLY A 28 8.01 12.66 1.46
N ALA A 29 7.36 11.75 2.17
CA ALA A 29 7.38 10.33 1.84
C ALA A 29 6.26 10.00 0.85
N THR A 30 6.55 9.13 -0.13
CA THR A 30 5.57 8.54 -1.04
C THR A 30 5.12 7.20 -0.50
N VAL A 31 3.82 7.04 -0.31
CA VAL A 31 3.20 5.76 0.08
C VAL A 31 2.54 5.15 -1.14
N THR A 32 2.84 3.90 -1.41
CA THR A 32 2.23 3.12 -2.49
C THR A 32 1.62 1.85 -1.91
N ILE A 33 0.34 1.62 -2.17
CA ILE A 33 -0.38 0.40 -1.80
C ILE A 33 -0.84 -0.26 -3.09
N GLY A 34 -0.59 -1.55 -3.24
CA GLY A 34 -0.98 -2.29 -4.43
C GLY A 34 -1.06 -3.79 -4.19
N VAL A 35 -1.71 -4.50 -5.11
CA VAL A 35 -1.78 -5.95 -5.13
C VAL A 35 -0.43 -6.54 -5.53
N ASP A 36 0.03 -7.58 -4.85
CA ASP A 36 1.20 -8.34 -5.27
C ASP A 36 0.84 -9.28 -6.42
N ALA A 37 0.96 -8.77 -7.65
CA ALA A 37 0.65 -9.52 -8.85
C ALA A 37 1.64 -10.68 -9.15
N THR A 38 2.69 -10.83 -8.36
CA THR A 38 3.65 -11.96 -8.51
C THR A 38 3.16 -13.22 -7.83
N LEU A 39 2.13 -13.13 -6.99
CA LEU A 39 1.55 -14.24 -6.26
C LEU A 39 0.13 -14.55 -6.77
N PRO A 40 -0.27 -15.84 -6.81
CA PRO A 40 -1.64 -16.21 -7.15
C PRO A 40 -2.60 -15.74 -6.05
N LEU A 41 -3.85 -15.47 -6.43
CA LEU A 41 -4.90 -15.21 -5.46
C LEU A 41 -5.07 -16.41 -4.52
N ARG A 42 -5.16 -16.13 -3.22
CA ARG A 42 -5.30 -17.18 -2.20
C ARG A 42 -6.76 -17.52 -1.91
N SER A 43 -7.66 -16.58 -2.18
CA SER A 43 -9.10 -16.77 -1.99
C SER A 43 -9.89 -15.92 -2.98
N THR A 44 -11.20 -16.19 -3.08
CA THR A 44 -12.12 -15.37 -3.88
C THR A 44 -12.36 -13.97 -3.27
N GLU A 45 -11.95 -13.74 -2.02
CA GLU A 45 -12.25 -12.54 -1.24
C GLU A 45 -11.02 -11.71 -0.92
N GLY A 46 -9.81 -12.23 -1.14
CA GLY A 46 -8.60 -11.50 -0.80
C GLY A 46 -7.38 -11.87 -1.63
N ALA A 47 -6.41 -10.98 -1.65
CA ALA A 47 -5.11 -11.19 -2.29
C ALA A 47 -3.97 -10.71 -1.39
N ASP A 48 -2.75 -10.99 -1.80
CA ASP A 48 -1.57 -10.44 -1.14
C ASP A 48 -1.35 -9.00 -1.60
N VAL A 49 -1.01 -8.12 -0.67
CA VAL A 49 -0.78 -6.70 -0.93
C VAL A 49 0.58 -6.24 -0.44
N ILE A 50 1.13 -5.25 -1.13
CA ILE A 50 2.36 -4.57 -0.78
C ILE A 50 2.04 -3.13 -0.40
N LEU A 51 2.51 -2.68 0.76
CA LEU A 51 2.57 -1.29 1.16
C LEU A 51 4.03 -0.88 1.18
N SER A 52 4.42 0.06 0.34
CA SER A 52 5.76 0.64 0.29
C SER A 52 5.74 2.10 0.68
N VAL A 53 6.68 2.50 1.51
CA VAL A 53 6.91 3.90 1.88
C VAL A 53 8.33 4.27 1.47
N GLU A 54 8.46 5.31 0.68
CA GLU A 54 9.75 5.77 0.15
C GLU A 54 9.99 7.24 0.51
N LYS A 55 11.19 7.56 0.99
CA LYS A 55 11.62 8.92 1.27
C LYS A 55 13.10 9.10 0.94
N GLY A 56 13.38 9.86 -0.14
CA GLY A 56 14.73 9.96 -0.69
C GLY A 56 15.25 8.59 -1.15
N SER A 57 16.39 8.16 -0.62
CA SER A 57 16.99 6.85 -0.93
C SER A 57 16.58 5.73 0.03
N ARG A 58 15.71 6.01 1.00
CA ARG A 58 15.25 5.04 2.01
C ARG A 58 13.87 4.51 1.67
N SER A 59 13.62 3.26 2.01
CA SER A 59 12.31 2.64 1.84
C SER A 59 12.00 1.65 2.96
N THR A 60 10.71 1.46 3.20
CA THR A 60 10.16 0.39 4.03
C THR A 60 9.04 -0.28 3.25
N THR A 61 9.03 -1.61 3.24
CA THR A 61 8.01 -2.40 2.53
C THR A 61 7.38 -3.39 3.48
N LEU A 62 6.05 -3.38 3.53
CA LEU A 62 5.25 -4.33 4.28
C LEU A 62 4.44 -5.20 3.31
N ARG A 63 4.24 -6.46 3.65
CA ARG A 63 3.44 -7.41 2.88
C ARG A 63 2.36 -8.00 3.77
N TYR A 64 1.15 -8.04 3.25
CA TYR A 64 -0.01 -8.60 3.94
C TYR A 64 -0.67 -9.63 3.02
N SER A 65 -1.05 -10.76 3.58
CA SER A 65 -1.70 -11.84 2.86
C SER A 65 -3.20 -11.84 3.11
N ASN A 66 -3.96 -12.23 2.09
CA ASN A 66 -5.42 -12.40 2.17
C ASN A 66 -6.16 -11.14 2.62
N ILE A 67 -5.82 -10.01 2.01
CA ILE A 67 -6.46 -8.71 2.25
C ILE A 67 -7.61 -8.51 1.28
N ASP A 68 -8.78 -8.09 1.79
CA ASP A 68 -9.97 -7.73 1.00
C ASP A 68 -10.04 -6.22 0.75
N PHE A 69 -9.78 -5.42 1.80
CA PHE A 69 -9.74 -3.96 1.68
C PHE A 69 -8.50 -3.40 2.36
N ILE A 70 -7.89 -2.39 1.72
CA ILE A 70 -6.77 -1.65 2.29
C ILE A 70 -6.86 -0.18 1.88
N GLY A 71 -6.48 0.71 2.79
CA GLY A 71 -6.40 2.14 2.52
C GLY A 71 -5.44 2.82 3.47
N GLY A 72 -5.05 4.05 3.15
CA GLY A 72 -4.17 4.83 3.99
C GLY A 72 -4.35 6.33 3.80
N ALA A 73 -3.77 7.09 4.73
CA ALA A 73 -3.77 8.54 4.71
C ALA A 73 -2.53 9.10 5.41
N CYS A 74 -2.28 10.38 5.17
CA CYS A 74 -1.41 11.18 6.04
C CYS A 74 -2.27 11.79 7.14
N ASP A 75 -1.93 11.52 8.37
CA ASP A 75 -2.58 12.01 9.58
C ASP A 75 -1.52 12.72 10.46
N THR A 76 -1.89 13.17 11.64
CA THR A 76 -0.96 13.80 12.59
C THR A 76 -1.06 13.13 13.96
N ASP A 77 0.03 13.16 14.72
CA ASP A 77 0.00 12.80 16.14
C ASP A 77 -0.46 13.97 17.02
N ILE A 78 -0.55 13.72 18.32
CA ILE A 78 -0.96 14.70 19.33
C ILE A 78 -0.08 15.99 19.35
N ASN A 79 1.14 15.90 18.82
CA ASN A 79 2.06 17.04 18.73
C ASN A 79 1.98 17.72 17.36
N GLY A 80 1.09 17.29 16.47
CA GLY A 80 0.97 17.78 15.11
C GLY A 80 2.02 17.23 14.15
N SER A 81 2.80 16.20 14.53
CA SER A 81 3.79 15.57 13.66
C SER A 81 3.10 14.63 12.68
N PRO A 82 3.45 14.68 11.38
CA PRO A 82 2.84 13.82 10.38
C PRO A 82 3.08 12.32 10.68
N GLN A 83 2.04 11.52 10.47
CA GLN A 83 2.07 10.07 10.57
C GLN A 83 1.35 9.45 9.37
N ILE A 84 1.88 8.36 8.84
CA ILE A 84 1.18 7.54 7.86
C ILE A 84 0.29 6.60 8.66
N VAL A 85 -1.01 6.69 8.44
CA VAL A 85 -1.99 5.74 8.99
C VAL A 85 -2.52 4.87 7.86
N TYR A 86 -2.79 3.60 8.14
CA TYR A 86 -3.38 2.69 7.17
C TYR A 86 -4.23 1.64 7.87
N GLN A 87 -5.20 1.13 7.14
CA GLN A 87 -6.09 0.06 7.60
C GLN A 87 -6.02 -1.07 6.58
N ALA A 88 -5.85 -2.31 7.06
CA ALA A 88 -5.85 -3.51 6.26
C ALA A 88 -6.83 -4.51 6.83
N VAL A 89 -7.87 -4.84 6.06
CA VAL A 89 -8.95 -5.74 6.45
C VAL A 89 -8.80 -7.02 5.67
N CYS A 90 -8.69 -8.16 6.37
CA CYS A 90 -8.54 -9.44 5.73
C CYS A 90 -9.85 -9.93 5.09
N GLY A 91 -9.72 -10.76 4.02
CA GLY A 91 -10.84 -11.40 3.35
C GLY A 91 -11.38 -12.59 4.13
N GLY A 92 -12.69 -12.83 3.98
CA GLY A 92 -13.38 -13.95 4.59
C GLY A 92 -14.24 -13.60 5.81
N SER A 93 -15.24 -14.43 6.06
CA SER A 93 -16.31 -14.15 7.03
C SER A 93 -15.86 -14.09 8.50
N GLY A 94 -14.64 -14.52 8.81
CA GLY A 94 -14.10 -14.49 10.17
C GLY A 94 -13.09 -13.37 10.44
N CYS A 95 -12.82 -12.52 9.46
CA CYS A 95 -11.69 -11.60 9.48
C CYS A 95 -12.07 -10.12 9.36
N PHE A 96 -13.35 -9.80 9.23
CA PHE A 96 -13.78 -8.41 9.03
C PHE A 96 -13.71 -7.64 10.34
N ASP A 97 -12.58 -6.98 10.58
CA ASP A 97 -12.35 -6.14 11.75
C ASP A 97 -11.91 -4.73 11.31
N LEU A 98 -12.78 -3.76 11.52
CA LEU A 98 -12.52 -2.35 11.22
C LEU A 98 -11.60 -1.69 12.25
N SER A 99 -11.13 -2.42 13.24
CA SER A 99 -10.15 -1.94 14.24
C SER A 99 -8.69 -2.20 13.85
N ASN A 100 -8.45 -2.78 12.67
CA ASN A 100 -7.11 -3.15 12.17
C ASN A 100 -6.34 -1.95 11.60
N TRP A 101 -5.67 -1.19 12.45
CA TRP A 101 -4.91 0.00 12.05
C TRP A 101 -3.41 -0.21 12.20
N GLY A 102 -2.66 0.36 11.24
CA GLY A 102 -1.21 0.49 11.29
C GLY A 102 -0.77 1.95 11.27
N VAL A 103 0.41 2.22 11.82
CA VAL A 103 1.02 3.56 11.87
C VAL A 103 2.49 3.46 11.50
N ILE A 104 2.94 4.32 10.60
CA ILE A 104 4.34 4.44 10.19
C ILE A 104 4.78 5.89 10.34
N ASN A 105 5.96 6.11 10.93
CA ASN A 105 6.57 7.43 10.98
C ASN A 105 7.18 7.75 9.60
N PRO A 106 6.74 8.83 8.91
CA PRO A 106 7.21 9.13 7.56
C PRO A 106 8.65 9.67 7.51
N ASP A 107 9.20 10.15 8.64
CA ASP A 107 10.56 10.68 8.68
C ASP A 107 11.60 9.60 8.89
N THR A 108 11.32 8.66 9.79
CA THR A 108 12.24 7.56 10.11
C THR A 108 11.97 6.30 9.31
N LEU A 109 10.79 6.19 8.69
CA LEU A 109 10.23 4.99 8.05
C LEU A 109 10.03 3.82 9.01
N GLN A 110 10.02 4.10 10.32
CA GLN A 110 9.77 3.10 11.34
C GLN A 110 8.29 2.74 11.40
N VAL A 111 8.00 1.45 11.38
CA VAL A 111 6.65 0.92 11.66
C VAL A 111 6.41 1.01 13.15
N LEU A 112 5.49 1.88 13.57
CA LEU A 112 5.13 2.10 14.98
C LEU A 112 4.04 1.14 15.45
N LEU A 113 3.16 0.75 14.52
CA LEU A 113 2.04 -0.16 14.76
C LEU A 113 1.74 -0.93 13.48
N VAL A 114 1.51 -2.22 13.59
CA VAL A 114 0.99 -3.06 12.50
C VAL A 114 -0.49 -3.32 12.71
N PRO A 115 -1.29 -3.47 11.63
CA PRO A 115 -2.69 -3.86 11.74
C PRO A 115 -2.84 -5.20 12.47
N ALA A 116 -3.67 -5.23 13.47
CA ALA A 116 -4.03 -6.41 14.24
C ALA A 116 -5.43 -6.20 14.82
N ASN A 117 -6.07 -7.25 15.28
CA ASN A 117 -7.32 -7.14 16.02
C ASN A 117 -7.10 -6.17 17.19
N ASP A 118 -8.04 -5.23 17.38
CA ASP A 118 -8.02 -4.22 18.44
C ASP A 118 -6.86 -3.20 18.38
N SER A 119 -6.15 -3.10 17.23
CA SER A 119 -5.06 -2.12 17.10
C SER A 119 -5.55 -0.65 17.04
N LEU A 120 -6.87 -0.42 16.88
CA LEU A 120 -7.47 0.92 16.90
C LEU A 120 -7.13 1.70 18.19
N ASP A 121 -7.19 1.06 19.36
CA ASP A 121 -6.89 1.75 20.61
C ASP A 121 -5.40 2.07 20.76
N ALA A 122 -4.52 1.24 20.21
CA ALA A 122 -3.10 1.54 20.13
C ALA A 122 -2.84 2.71 19.16
N ALA A 123 -3.50 2.74 18.01
CA ALA A 123 -3.43 3.86 17.06
C ALA A 123 -3.91 5.17 17.70
N LYS A 124 -5.06 5.15 18.40
CA LYS A 124 -5.55 6.33 19.15
C LYS A 124 -4.56 6.85 20.18
N ARG A 125 -3.86 5.96 20.89
CA ARG A 125 -2.83 6.38 21.86
C ARG A 125 -1.62 7.03 21.18
N LEU A 126 -1.21 6.54 20.02
CA LEU A 126 -0.11 7.11 19.25
C LEU A 126 -0.46 8.47 18.65
N LEU A 127 -1.69 8.62 18.13
CA LEU A 127 -2.13 9.82 17.44
C LEU A 127 -2.75 10.86 18.39
N GLY A 128 -3.31 10.45 19.52
CA GLY A 128 -4.10 11.30 20.40
C GLY A 128 -5.57 11.46 19.98
N HIS A 129 -5.97 10.85 18.87
CA HIS A 129 -7.32 10.84 18.31
C HIS A 129 -7.55 9.57 17.47
N PRO A 130 -8.78 9.22 17.11
CA PRO A 130 -9.04 8.12 16.18
C PRO A 130 -8.40 8.40 14.82
N PRO A 131 -7.71 7.41 14.22
CA PRO A 131 -7.15 7.55 12.86
C PRO A 131 -8.27 7.72 11.83
N VAL A 132 -7.99 8.49 10.76
CA VAL A 132 -8.95 8.78 9.68
C VAL A 132 -8.31 8.49 8.33
N LEU A 133 -9.01 7.76 7.46
CA LEU A 133 -8.62 7.58 6.07
C LEU A 133 -9.04 8.80 5.23
N ALA A 134 -8.21 9.18 4.27
CA ALA A 134 -8.48 10.32 3.39
C ALA A 134 -9.52 10.01 2.28
N GLY A 135 -10.03 8.80 2.18
CA GLY A 135 -10.96 8.36 1.14
C GLY A 135 -11.41 6.92 1.33
N GLU A 136 -11.98 6.35 0.30
CA GLU A 136 -12.41 4.95 0.30
C GLU A 136 -11.20 4.00 0.30
N MET A 137 -11.36 2.87 0.97
CA MET A 137 -10.39 1.78 0.89
C MET A 137 -10.42 1.15 -0.50
N MET A 138 -9.27 0.78 -0.99
CA MET A 138 -9.10 0.00 -2.21
C MET A 138 -9.68 -1.41 -1.99
N SER A 139 -10.57 -1.85 -2.87
CA SER A 139 -10.98 -3.25 -2.93
C SER A 139 -9.89 -4.06 -3.64
N VAL A 140 -9.21 -4.89 -2.88
CA VAL A 140 -8.09 -5.71 -3.37
C VAL A 140 -8.56 -6.72 -4.42
N ARG A 141 -9.76 -7.29 -4.25
CA ARG A 141 -10.38 -8.18 -5.23
C ARG A 141 -10.62 -7.49 -6.56
N ARG A 142 -11.17 -6.26 -6.56
CA ARG A 142 -11.41 -5.50 -7.78
C ARG A 142 -10.11 -5.22 -8.51
N GLU A 143 -9.10 -4.76 -7.80
CA GLU A 143 -7.77 -4.48 -8.34
C GLU A 143 -7.12 -5.73 -8.93
N ALA A 144 -7.20 -6.86 -8.21
CA ALA A 144 -6.68 -8.14 -8.69
C ALA A 144 -7.35 -8.59 -9.99
N HIS A 145 -8.67 -8.40 -10.08
CA HIS A 145 -9.43 -8.70 -11.29
C HIS A 145 -9.03 -7.80 -12.47
N GLU A 146 -8.84 -6.50 -12.23
CA GLU A 146 -8.37 -5.54 -13.24
C GLU A 146 -6.95 -5.86 -13.74
N LEU A 147 -6.12 -6.44 -12.88
CA LEU A 147 -4.80 -6.96 -13.23
C LEU A 147 -4.83 -8.31 -13.97
N GLY A 148 -6.01 -8.92 -14.13
CA GLY A 148 -6.17 -10.22 -14.77
C GLY A 148 -5.61 -11.39 -13.94
N LEU A 149 -5.49 -11.24 -12.62
CA LEU A 149 -5.02 -12.32 -11.78
C LEU A 149 -6.07 -13.45 -11.73
N PRO A 150 -5.64 -14.72 -11.83
CA PRO A 150 -6.57 -15.84 -11.80
C PRO A 150 -7.26 -15.93 -10.44
N THR A 151 -8.56 -16.05 -10.44
CA THR A 151 -9.35 -16.42 -9.26
C THR A 151 -9.21 -17.92 -8.98
N PRO A 152 -9.09 -18.34 -7.72
CA PRO A 152 -9.06 -19.76 -7.38
C PRO A 152 -10.37 -20.47 -7.71
#